data_a93bbe85a3589c0dd162cd69a37041d6
#
_entry.id   a93bbe85a3589c0dd162cd69a37041d6
#
_cell.length_a   1.000
_cell.length_b   1.000
_cell.length_c   1.000
_cell.angle_alpha   90.00
_cell.angle_beta   90.00
_cell.angle_gamma   90.00
#
_symmetry.space_group_name_H-M   'P 1'
#
loop_
_entity.id
_entity.type
_entity.pdbx_description
1 polymer ?
#
loop_
_entity_poly.entity_id
_entity_poly.type
_entity_poly.pdbx_seq_one_letter_code
_entity_poly.pdbx_strand_id
1 'polypeptide(L)'
;MKKLLVILLLTVAMGMSAQEVPTFFPRKFLLEHFTSANCNMCPLGMKYIAEYLDQQTTPYIWVSHHAVYGTDEYTIPESNTIAMNYLGMNSVPSVVFNRTEQRGYVVNSAWNLETWMAEGYRVEGDTMAEASVVIDHKFSALTRKLTVTVSGQVANKDRQAYLLSILIKENRLVGKQADANTSYKQTGWVEYMHPRVVRDVVTATLGDTVKVVNQAYSYSTSYSVSREWVADNCCVVAYLTPLEKSPVINAEQVPLVAGTEGGEQYGPYGITDKQGPSNNISFNSMKVVKSEKGQLELMLTSTKTMQTYAGICKQVGYVCVNTMDDVLQAGTYPIVEGEEFGTITAGYRVDEEETFGGSRLVYALSEDLKNDIVTPVHMWRMSSGEMTIDENGNVSLNFTTFNGTSVTATAVYDFSPAITGVEDVQWGKSSGVRKVLHQGQLLIEKQGQWYSVLGYKVAE
;
A
#
# COMPACT_ATOMS: atom_id res chain seq x y z
N MET A 1 1.37 -80.60 -32.24
CA MET A 1 1.81 -79.31 -32.88
C MET A 1 1.77 -78.24 -31.79
N LYS A 2 2.94 -77.95 -31.20
CA LYS A 2 3.07 -76.93 -30.13
C LYS A 2 3.38 -75.61 -30.84
N LYS A 3 2.47 -74.61 -30.68
CA LYS A 3 2.72 -73.25 -31.13
C LYS A 3 3.52 -72.55 -30.06
N LEU A 4 4.73 -72.13 -30.42
CA LEU A 4 5.62 -71.33 -29.59
C LEU A 4 5.18 -69.84 -29.70
N LEU A 5 4.73 -69.24 -28.62
CA LEU A 5 4.36 -67.80 -28.53
C LEU A 5 5.62 -67.05 -28.13
N VAL A 6 6.23 -66.30 -29.08
CA VAL A 6 7.35 -65.39 -28.78
C VAL A 6 6.76 -64.08 -28.32
N ILE A 7 6.89 -63.76 -27.05
CA ILE A 7 6.54 -62.45 -26.48
C ILE A 7 7.78 -61.56 -26.68
N LEU A 8 7.67 -60.60 -27.59
CA LEU A 8 8.65 -59.56 -27.79
C LEU A 8 8.46 -58.47 -26.74
N LEU A 9 9.28 -58.43 -25.69
CA LEU A 9 9.33 -57.35 -24.73
C LEU A 9 10.01 -56.13 -25.40
N LEU A 10 9.21 -55.14 -25.87
CA LEU A 10 9.72 -53.83 -26.19
C LEU A 10 9.96 -53.08 -24.85
N THR A 11 11.22 -53.03 -24.43
CA THR A 11 11.66 -52.08 -23.40
C THR A 11 11.67 -50.68 -24.02
N VAL A 12 10.63 -49.91 -23.79
CA VAL A 12 10.66 -48.47 -24.03
C VAL A 12 11.58 -47.85 -22.96
N ALA A 13 12.82 -47.62 -23.30
CA ALA A 13 13.71 -46.80 -22.55
C ALA A 13 13.15 -45.36 -22.68
N MET A 14 12.33 -44.92 -21.73
CA MET A 14 12.07 -43.52 -21.55
C MET A 14 13.39 -42.85 -21.16
N GLY A 15 14.04 -42.23 -22.14
CA GLY A 15 15.16 -41.36 -21.87
C GLY A 15 14.66 -40.23 -20.99
N MET A 16 14.93 -40.31 -19.70
CA MET A 16 14.87 -39.16 -18.81
C MET A 16 15.97 -38.21 -19.31
N SER A 17 15.63 -37.28 -20.21
CA SER A 17 16.50 -36.17 -20.46
C SER A 17 16.63 -35.43 -19.12
N ALA A 18 17.83 -35.43 -18.57
CA ALA A 18 18.12 -34.54 -17.43
C ALA A 18 17.79 -33.12 -17.91
N GLN A 19 16.78 -32.53 -17.33
CA GLN A 19 16.44 -31.13 -17.60
C GLN A 19 17.65 -30.31 -17.21
N GLU A 20 18.25 -29.60 -18.16
CA GLU A 20 19.41 -28.76 -17.86
C GLU A 20 18.97 -27.69 -16.84
N VAL A 21 19.77 -27.54 -15.79
CA VAL A 21 19.55 -26.48 -14.80
C VAL A 21 19.74 -25.12 -15.50
N PRO A 22 18.80 -24.20 -15.39
CA PRO A 22 18.95 -22.86 -15.96
C PRO A 22 20.25 -22.20 -15.49
N THR A 23 20.83 -21.35 -16.33
CA THR A 23 22.04 -20.62 -16.00
C THR A 23 21.80 -19.51 -14.98
N PHE A 24 20.56 -19.04 -14.89
CA PHE A 24 20.11 -18.03 -13.92
C PHE A 24 18.61 -18.17 -13.64
N PHE A 25 18.18 -17.58 -12.53
CA PHE A 25 16.77 -17.59 -12.06
C PHE A 25 16.28 -16.14 -11.85
N PRO A 26 14.99 -15.85 -12.03
CA PRO A 26 14.44 -14.55 -11.67
C PRO A 26 14.75 -14.21 -10.22
N ARG A 27 15.21 -12.97 -9.98
CA ARG A 27 15.54 -12.49 -8.63
C ARG A 27 14.35 -11.72 -8.05
N LYS A 28 14.04 -12.00 -6.78
CA LYS A 28 13.27 -11.13 -5.90
C LYS A 28 14.22 -10.50 -4.89
N PHE A 29 14.08 -9.20 -4.69
CA PHE A 29 14.95 -8.45 -3.80
C PHE A 29 14.40 -8.43 -2.38
N LEU A 30 15.27 -8.53 -1.38
CA LEU A 30 14.92 -8.35 0.02
C LEU A 30 15.17 -6.89 0.42
N LEU A 31 14.15 -6.23 0.95
CA LEU A 31 14.28 -4.94 1.63
C LEU A 31 14.03 -5.15 3.12
N GLU A 32 15.06 -4.94 3.93
CA GLU A 32 14.97 -4.95 5.39
C GLU A 32 14.84 -3.51 5.88
N HIS A 33 13.67 -3.17 6.42
CA HIS A 33 13.39 -1.88 7.04
C HIS A 33 13.55 -1.99 8.55
N PHE A 34 14.32 -1.09 9.15
CA PHE A 34 14.51 -1.00 10.58
C PHE A 34 13.73 0.18 11.13
N THR A 35 12.87 -0.09 12.10
CA THR A 35 11.87 0.83 12.65
C THR A 35 11.67 0.62 14.14
N SER A 36 10.87 1.46 14.77
CA SER A 36 10.40 1.27 16.14
C SER A 36 9.10 2.05 16.36
N ALA A 37 8.20 1.49 17.15
CA ALA A 37 7.00 2.20 17.58
C ALA A 37 7.32 3.45 18.43
N ASN A 38 8.49 3.50 19.05
CA ASN A 38 8.96 4.66 19.82
C ASN A 38 9.56 5.78 18.97
N CYS A 39 9.80 5.53 17.69
CA CYS A 39 10.44 6.46 16.78
C CYS A 39 9.42 7.38 16.10
N ASN A 40 9.46 8.65 16.41
CA ASN A 40 8.50 9.63 15.90
C ASN A 40 8.68 10.00 14.41
N MET A 41 9.82 9.67 13.80
CA MET A 41 10.10 9.86 12.37
C MET A 41 9.85 8.61 11.54
N CYS A 42 9.65 7.44 12.18
CA CYS A 42 9.52 6.19 11.48
C CYS A 42 8.26 6.07 10.61
N PRO A 43 7.10 6.64 10.97
CA PRO A 43 5.94 6.71 10.05
C PRO A 43 6.26 7.41 8.74
N LEU A 44 7.01 8.51 8.80
CA LEU A 44 7.42 9.24 7.59
C LEU A 44 8.41 8.42 6.74
N GLY A 45 9.39 7.78 7.38
CA GLY A 45 10.33 6.90 6.70
C GLY A 45 9.62 5.75 5.99
N MET A 46 8.64 5.14 6.65
CA MET A 46 7.81 4.09 6.06
C MET A 46 7.02 4.61 4.84
N LYS A 47 6.51 5.83 4.93
CA LYS A 47 5.84 6.51 3.83
C LYS A 47 6.75 6.59 2.60
N TYR A 48 7.97 7.07 2.75
CA TYR A 48 8.90 7.21 1.63
C TYR A 48 9.30 5.87 1.00
N ILE A 49 9.52 4.83 1.83
CA ILE A 49 9.82 3.48 1.33
C ILE A 49 8.67 2.97 0.46
N ALA A 50 7.44 3.16 0.90
CA ALA A 50 6.26 2.72 0.18
C ALA A 50 6.10 3.43 -1.16
N GLU A 51 6.15 4.75 -1.15
CA GLU A 51 6.03 5.59 -2.35
C GLU A 51 7.11 5.24 -3.38
N TYR A 52 8.32 4.94 -2.90
CA TYR A 52 9.39 4.49 -3.78
C TYR A 52 9.09 3.12 -4.37
N LEU A 53 8.75 2.11 -3.54
CA LEU A 53 8.50 0.74 -4.01
C LEU A 53 7.30 0.64 -4.95
N ASP A 54 6.29 1.48 -4.76
CA ASP A 54 5.12 1.53 -5.63
C ASP A 54 5.45 1.95 -7.07
N GLN A 55 6.54 2.65 -7.27
CA GLN A 55 7.02 3.06 -8.58
C GLN A 55 7.91 2.00 -9.26
N GLN A 56 8.31 0.95 -8.54
CA GLN A 56 9.21 -0.07 -9.05
C GLN A 56 8.46 -1.20 -9.77
N THR A 57 9.05 -1.70 -10.84
CA THR A 57 8.56 -2.90 -11.56
C THR A 57 9.19 -4.19 -11.04
N THR A 58 10.31 -4.09 -10.35
CA THR A 58 11.03 -5.22 -9.79
C THR A 58 10.31 -5.73 -8.53
N PRO A 59 10.16 -7.05 -8.35
CA PRO A 59 9.49 -7.59 -7.17
C PRO A 59 10.38 -7.49 -5.92
N TYR A 60 9.87 -6.80 -4.90
CA TYR A 60 10.51 -6.66 -3.60
C TYR A 60 9.78 -7.47 -2.54
N ILE A 61 10.55 -8.08 -1.64
CA ILE A 61 10.06 -8.65 -0.40
C ILE A 61 10.48 -7.70 0.72
N TRP A 62 9.51 -7.00 1.29
CA TRP A 62 9.75 -6.04 2.35
C TRP A 62 9.46 -6.68 3.71
N VAL A 63 10.41 -6.59 4.63
CA VAL A 63 10.27 -6.98 6.04
C VAL A 63 10.64 -5.80 6.94
N SER A 64 9.92 -5.64 8.06
CA SER A 64 10.14 -4.55 9.02
C SER A 64 10.61 -5.13 10.35
N HIS A 65 11.84 -4.79 10.73
CA HIS A 65 12.46 -5.14 12.00
C HIS A 65 12.24 -4.01 13.00
N HIS A 66 11.51 -4.27 14.08
CA HIS A 66 11.45 -3.36 15.22
C HIS A 66 12.73 -3.54 16.04
N ALA A 67 13.64 -2.58 15.95
CA ALA A 67 15.00 -2.69 16.48
C ALA A 67 15.67 -1.33 16.69
N VAL A 68 16.84 -1.30 17.30
CA VAL A 68 17.75 -0.16 17.42
C VAL A 68 17.26 0.94 18.38
N TYR A 69 16.02 1.40 18.25
CA TYR A 69 15.51 2.56 19.01
C TYR A 69 14.65 2.14 20.20
N GLY A 70 15.29 1.60 21.22
CA GLY A 70 14.62 1.07 22.40
C GLY A 70 13.89 -0.26 22.11
N THR A 71 13.12 -0.73 23.08
CA THR A 71 12.29 -1.92 22.98
C THR A 71 10.83 -1.49 22.90
N ASP A 72 10.11 -1.97 21.92
CA ASP A 72 8.65 -1.85 21.81
C ASP A 72 7.99 -3.25 21.80
N GLU A 73 6.68 -3.32 21.67
CA GLU A 73 5.90 -4.58 21.74
C GLU A 73 6.19 -5.55 20.58
N TYR A 74 6.87 -5.08 19.52
CA TYR A 74 7.21 -5.87 18.34
C TYR A 74 8.69 -6.21 18.25
N THR A 75 9.50 -5.73 19.17
CA THR A 75 10.94 -5.95 19.18
C THR A 75 11.26 -7.39 19.55
N ILE A 76 12.04 -8.09 18.71
CA ILE A 76 12.59 -9.41 18.99
C ILE A 76 14.13 -9.35 19.06
N PRO A 77 14.78 -10.21 19.85
CA PRO A 77 16.24 -10.23 19.99
C PRO A 77 16.99 -10.42 18.67
N GLU A 78 16.45 -11.25 17.79
CA GLU A 78 17.00 -11.54 16.46
C GLU A 78 17.04 -10.29 15.57
N SER A 79 15.99 -9.46 15.60
CA SER A 79 15.93 -8.20 14.87
C SER A 79 17.04 -7.24 15.36
N ASN A 80 17.25 -7.12 16.65
CA ASN A 80 18.36 -6.32 17.20
C ASN A 80 19.74 -6.90 16.82
N THR A 81 19.88 -8.23 16.84
CA THR A 81 21.13 -8.88 16.43
C THR A 81 21.45 -8.63 14.96
N ILE A 82 20.44 -8.75 14.07
CA ILE A 82 20.58 -8.44 12.65
C ILE A 82 20.95 -6.96 12.48
N ALA A 83 20.19 -6.05 13.08
CA ALA A 83 20.38 -4.63 12.95
C ALA A 83 21.74 -4.16 13.47
N MET A 84 21.98 -4.34 14.75
CA MET A 84 23.12 -3.71 15.42
C MET A 84 24.42 -4.51 15.29
N ASN A 85 24.36 -5.84 15.51
CA ASN A 85 25.57 -6.63 15.58
C ASN A 85 26.07 -7.07 14.21
N TYR A 86 25.15 -7.32 13.27
CA TYR A 86 25.53 -7.76 11.94
C TYR A 86 25.60 -6.61 10.92
N LEU A 87 24.58 -5.76 10.85
CA LEU A 87 24.51 -4.67 9.87
C LEU A 87 25.11 -3.35 10.39
N GLY A 88 25.41 -3.25 11.68
CA GLY A 88 25.99 -2.05 12.28
C GLY A 88 25.07 -0.83 12.30
N MET A 89 23.76 -1.07 12.33
CA MET A 89 22.72 -0.03 12.36
C MET A 89 22.73 0.67 13.71
N ASN A 90 22.61 1.99 13.69
CA ASN A 90 22.59 2.83 14.90
C ASN A 90 21.44 3.84 14.91
N SER A 91 20.59 3.85 13.91
CA SER A 91 19.47 4.78 13.77
C SER A 91 18.30 4.17 13.02
N VAL A 92 17.11 4.73 13.23
CA VAL A 92 15.86 4.42 12.53
C VAL A 92 15.11 5.72 12.20
N PRO A 93 14.28 5.77 11.14
CA PRO A 93 14.01 4.70 10.17
C PRO A 93 15.22 4.48 9.25
N SER A 94 15.55 3.24 9.00
CA SER A 94 16.67 2.88 8.11
C SER A 94 16.29 1.68 7.24
N VAL A 95 16.89 1.57 6.07
CA VAL A 95 16.69 0.45 5.15
C VAL A 95 18.02 -0.17 4.74
N VAL A 96 17.99 -1.46 4.47
CA VAL A 96 19.08 -2.21 3.83
C VAL A 96 18.50 -3.02 2.68
N PHE A 97 19.18 -2.99 1.57
CA PHE A 97 18.78 -3.60 0.33
C PHE A 97 19.68 -4.82 0.05
N ASN A 98 19.07 -6.01 -0.04
CA ASN A 98 19.76 -7.28 -0.26
C ASN A 98 21.01 -7.50 0.61
N ARG A 99 21.10 -6.88 1.77
CA ARG A 99 22.31 -6.93 2.63
C ARG A 99 23.61 -6.60 1.91
N THR A 100 23.57 -5.66 0.96
CA THR A 100 24.75 -5.20 0.26
C THR A 100 25.70 -4.44 1.19
N GLU A 101 26.95 -4.19 0.76
CA GLU A 101 27.95 -3.52 1.58
C GLU A 101 27.58 -2.08 1.95
N GLN A 102 26.71 -1.45 1.18
CA GLN A 102 26.14 -0.14 1.50
C GLN A 102 25.06 -0.29 2.55
N ARG A 103 25.43 -0.06 3.80
CA ARG A 103 24.62 -0.34 4.98
C ARG A 103 23.86 0.89 5.44
N GLY A 104 22.56 0.73 5.60
CA GLY A 104 21.75 1.54 6.49
C GLY A 104 21.63 3.02 6.18
N TYR A 105 20.77 3.38 5.27
CA TYR A 105 20.40 4.76 5.04
C TYR A 105 19.23 5.17 5.92
N VAL A 106 19.37 6.31 6.60
CA VAL A 106 18.27 6.93 7.34
C VAL A 106 17.28 7.49 6.33
N VAL A 107 16.06 7.02 6.39
CA VAL A 107 15.00 7.46 5.47
C VAL A 107 14.30 8.69 6.05
N ASN A 108 14.83 9.86 5.74
CA ASN A 108 14.29 11.15 6.21
C ASN A 108 13.73 12.03 5.09
N SER A 109 13.82 11.58 3.85
CA SER A 109 13.22 12.23 2.69
C SER A 109 13.05 11.24 1.53
N ALA A 110 12.11 11.48 0.64
CA ALA A 110 11.91 10.69 -0.57
C ALA A 110 13.16 10.77 -1.49
N TRP A 111 13.73 11.96 -1.64
CA TRP A 111 14.95 12.17 -2.44
C TRP A 111 16.15 11.38 -1.91
N ASN A 112 16.33 11.31 -0.60
CA ASN A 112 17.38 10.54 0.03
C ASN A 112 17.26 9.05 -0.30
N LEU A 113 16.05 8.50 -0.20
CA LEU A 113 15.77 7.11 -0.54
C LEU A 113 15.95 6.85 -2.04
N GLU A 114 15.42 7.71 -2.90
CA GLU A 114 15.52 7.60 -4.35
C GLU A 114 16.98 7.61 -4.83
N THR A 115 17.79 8.55 -4.31
CA THR A 115 19.22 8.65 -4.65
C THR A 115 19.95 7.38 -4.25
N TRP A 116 19.74 6.91 -3.03
CA TRP A 116 20.38 5.70 -2.54
C TRP A 116 19.98 4.45 -3.34
N MET A 117 18.69 4.31 -3.63
CA MET A 117 18.19 3.18 -4.40
C MET A 117 18.72 3.21 -5.85
N ALA A 118 18.84 4.39 -6.44
CA ALA A 118 19.46 4.55 -7.76
C ALA A 118 20.96 4.14 -7.76
N GLU A 119 21.68 4.38 -6.68
CA GLU A 119 23.05 3.91 -6.50
C GLU A 119 23.10 2.39 -6.28
N GLY A 120 22.21 1.84 -5.46
CA GLY A 120 22.06 0.40 -5.23
C GLY A 120 21.73 -0.36 -6.51
N TYR A 121 20.85 0.19 -7.34
CA TYR A 121 20.52 -0.38 -8.65
C TYR A 121 21.72 -0.46 -9.61
N ARG A 122 22.64 0.51 -9.56
CA ARG A 122 23.87 0.44 -10.37
C ARG A 122 24.79 -0.70 -9.94
N VAL A 123 24.77 -1.06 -8.67
CA VAL A 123 25.58 -2.16 -8.13
C VAL A 123 24.90 -3.52 -8.39
N GLU A 124 23.58 -3.54 -8.43
CA GLU A 124 22.77 -4.75 -8.50
C GLU A 124 22.03 -4.95 -9.84
N GLY A 125 22.33 -4.21 -10.89
CA GLY A 125 21.66 -4.20 -12.20
C GLY A 125 21.29 -5.55 -12.81
N ASP A 126 21.37 -6.62 -12.02
CA ASP A 126 21.07 -7.98 -12.36
C ASP A 126 19.76 -8.44 -11.71
N THR A 127 18.71 -8.49 -12.53
CA THR A 127 17.40 -9.06 -12.16
C THR A 127 17.41 -10.59 -12.08
N MET A 128 18.59 -11.19 -12.21
CA MET A 128 18.81 -12.62 -12.23
C MET A 128 19.66 -13.08 -11.05
N ALA A 129 19.37 -14.24 -10.54
CA ALA A 129 20.05 -14.85 -9.40
C ALA A 129 20.70 -16.18 -9.78
N GLU A 130 21.79 -16.55 -9.10
CA GLU A 130 22.44 -17.86 -9.26
C GLU A 130 21.67 -19.02 -8.64
N ALA A 131 20.66 -18.75 -7.81
CA ALA A 131 19.84 -19.76 -7.19
C ALA A 131 18.36 -19.35 -7.16
N SER A 132 17.47 -20.33 -7.34
CA SER A 132 16.04 -20.16 -7.09
C SER A 132 15.71 -20.41 -5.63
N VAL A 133 14.59 -19.83 -5.15
CA VAL A 133 14.01 -20.09 -3.83
C VAL A 133 12.55 -20.46 -4.02
N VAL A 134 12.15 -21.62 -3.55
CA VAL A 134 10.78 -22.13 -3.59
C VAL A 134 10.37 -22.52 -2.19
N ILE A 135 9.23 -22.02 -1.72
CA ILE A 135 8.67 -22.36 -0.41
C ILE A 135 7.45 -23.27 -0.61
N ASP A 136 7.53 -24.48 -0.09
CA ASP A 136 6.37 -25.35 0.10
C ASP A 136 6.09 -25.46 1.60
N HIS A 137 4.81 -25.32 2.00
CA HIS A 137 4.47 -25.33 3.41
C HIS A 137 3.08 -25.91 3.68
N LYS A 138 2.91 -26.39 4.91
CA LYS A 138 1.61 -26.81 5.46
C LYS A 138 1.43 -26.16 6.82
N PHE A 139 0.34 -25.45 6.98
CA PHE A 139 -0.05 -24.82 8.24
C PHE A 139 -1.37 -25.41 8.75
N SER A 140 -1.40 -25.77 10.02
CA SER A 140 -2.62 -26.22 10.71
C SER A 140 -3.13 -25.13 11.64
N ALA A 141 -4.24 -24.51 11.30
CA ALA A 141 -4.87 -23.47 12.14
C ALA A 141 -5.25 -23.99 13.54
N LEU A 142 -5.63 -25.29 13.64
CA LEU A 142 -6.02 -25.91 14.91
C LEU A 142 -4.81 -26.11 15.85
N THR A 143 -3.74 -26.70 15.35
CA THR A 143 -2.54 -27.02 16.16
C THR A 143 -1.51 -25.91 16.15
N ARG A 144 -1.66 -24.92 15.26
CA ARG A 144 -0.70 -23.83 14.99
C ARG A 144 0.66 -24.33 14.52
N LYS A 145 0.73 -25.56 14.07
CA LYS A 145 1.97 -26.14 13.55
C LYS A 145 2.15 -25.76 12.08
N LEU A 146 3.29 -25.19 11.78
CA LEU A 146 3.83 -24.96 10.44
C LEU A 146 4.89 -26.02 10.15
N THR A 147 4.81 -26.65 9.00
CA THR A 147 5.90 -27.40 8.38
C THR A 147 6.27 -26.69 7.11
N VAL A 148 7.52 -26.29 6.95
CA VAL A 148 8.01 -25.58 5.78
C VAL A 148 9.19 -26.30 5.18
N THR A 149 9.18 -26.40 3.84
CA THR A 149 10.31 -26.89 3.04
C THR A 149 10.71 -25.80 2.08
N VAL A 150 11.97 -25.36 2.16
CA VAL A 150 12.56 -24.45 1.21
C VAL A 150 13.53 -25.21 0.34
N SER A 151 13.37 -25.09 -0.97
CA SER A 151 14.19 -25.78 -1.95
C SER A 151 14.50 -24.91 -3.15
N GLY A 152 15.46 -25.32 -3.96
CA GLY A 152 15.78 -24.60 -5.18
C GLY A 152 16.88 -25.27 -5.97
N GLN A 153 17.06 -24.75 -7.20
CA GLN A 153 18.15 -25.09 -8.11
C GLN A 153 19.25 -24.04 -8.03
N VAL A 154 20.47 -24.44 -8.34
CA VAL A 154 21.67 -23.58 -8.28
C VAL A 154 22.38 -23.64 -9.62
N ALA A 155 22.52 -22.50 -10.27
CA ALA A 155 23.21 -22.36 -11.55
C ALA A 155 24.73 -22.58 -11.41
N ASN A 156 25.31 -22.08 -10.32
CA ASN A 156 26.74 -22.21 -10.03
C ASN A 156 27.10 -23.63 -9.61
N LYS A 157 27.79 -24.37 -10.50
CA LYS A 157 28.19 -25.76 -10.27
C LYS A 157 29.20 -25.94 -9.13
N ASP A 158 29.94 -24.89 -8.80
CA ASP A 158 31.00 -24.92 -7.78
C ASP A 158 30.48 -24.54 -6.40
N ARG A 159 29.24 -24.07 -6.30
CA ARG A 159 28.61 -23.67 -5.05
C ARG A 159 28.33 -24.91 -4.20
N GLN A 160 28.90 -24.97 -2.99
CA GLN A 160 28.76 -26.10 -2.08
C GLN A 160 27.68 -25.90 -1.02
N ALA A 161 27.41 -24.66 -0.64
CA ALA A 161 26.43 -24.34 0.40
C ALA A 161 26.00 -22.88 0.36
N TYR A 162 24.86 -22.63 1.01
CA TYR A 162 24.33 -21.31 1.35
C TYR A 162 23.97 -21.25 2.84
N LEU A 163 23.73 -20.05 3.35
CA LEU A 163 22.92 -19.83 4.53
C LEU A 163 21.48 -19.54 4.08
N LEU A 164 20.54 -20.30 4.64
CA LEU A 164 19.11 -20.11 4.43
C LEU A 164 18.51 -19.50 5.67
N SER A 165 17.90 -18.35 5.53
CA SER A 165 17.08 -17.73 6.56
C SER A 165 15.60 -17.91 6.26
N ILE A 166 14.83 -18.29 7.29
CA ILE A 166 13.37 -18.38 7.24
C ILE A 166 12.84 -17.53 8.40
N LEU A 167 11.94 -16.62 8.10
CA LEU A 167 11.27 -15.79 9.10
C LEU A 167 9.75 -15.74 8.85
N ILE A 168 9.01 -15.36 9.88
CA ILE A 168 7.58 -15.09 9.79
C ILE A 168 7.39 -13.59 10.02
N LYS A 169 6.71 -12.95 9.09
CA LYS A 169 6.24 -11.58 9.24
C LYS A 169 4.73 -11.56 9.36
N GLU A 170 4.22 -10.57 10.10
CA GLU A 170 2.79 -10.32 10.26
C GLU A 170 2.47 -8.90 9.81
N ASN A 171 1.41 -8.76 9.06
CA ASN A 171 0.86 -7.51 8.59
C ASN A 171 -0.30 -7.05 9.47
N ARG A 172 -0.68 -5.77 9.37
CA ARG A 172 -1.88 -5.21 9.98
C ARG A 172 -1.91 -5.30 11.52
N LEU A 173 -0.75 -5.16 12.15
CA LEU A 173 -0.65 -5.07 13.60
C LEU A 173 -1.06 -3.67 14.06
N VAL A 174 -2.18 -3.57 14.75
CA VAL A 174 -2.67 -2.30 15.29
C VAL A 174 -2.06 -2.08 16.67
N GLY A 175 -1.36 -0.98 16.85
CA GLY A 175 -0.72 -0.62 18.11
C GLY A 175 -0.35 0.86 18.17
N LYS A 176 0.37 1.23 19.22
CA LYS A 176 0.82 2.62 19.40
C LYS A 176 2.04 2.91 18.54
N GLN A 177 2.08 4.11 18.00
CA GLN A 177 3.24 4.66 17.27
C GLN A 177 3.47 6.11 17.71
N ALA A 178 4.71 6.46 18.02
CA ALA A 178 5.08 7.87 18.14
C ALA A 178 5.07 8.54 16.76
N ASP A 179 4.51 9.73 16.66
CA ASP A 179 4.47 10.52 15.41
C ASP A 179 4.85 11.97 15.70
N ALA A 180 5.73 12.54 14.87
CA ALA A 180 6.17 13.93 14.97
C ALA A 180 5.27 14.89 14.18
N ASN A 181 4.03 14.53 13.90
CA ASN A 181 3.15 15.31 13.02
C ASN A 181 3.64 15.45 11.57
N THR A 182 4.40 14.45 11.12
CA THR A 182 5.04 14.47 9.80
C THR A 182 4.25 13.70 8.75
N SER A 183 3.60 12.60 9.15
CA SER A 183 2.88 11.72 8.24
C SER A 183 1.37 11.94 8.26
N TYR A 184 0.80 12.24 9.44
CA TYR A 184 -0.66 12.27 9.66
C TYR A 184 -1.15 13.59 10.28
N LYS A 185 -0.30 14.59 10.39
CA LYS A 185 -0.61 15.87 11.06
C LYS A 185 -1.08 15.70 12.51
N GLN A 186 -0.62 14.64 13.16
CA GLN A 186 -0.84 14.36 14.58
C GLN A 186 0.48 14.34 15.32
N THR A 187 0.50 14.78 16.57
CA THR A 187 1.68 14.78 17.42
C THR A 187 1.49 13.87 18.63
N GLY A 188 2.57 13.25 19.08
CA GLY A 188 2.55 12.35 20.22
C GLY A 188 2.32 10.89 19.83
N TRP A 189 1.49 10.17 20.57
CA TRP A 189 1.15 8.77 20.29
C TRP A 189 -0.13 8.68 19.51
N VAL A 190 -0.07 7.92 18.41
CA VAL A 190 -1.19 7.65 17.53
C VAL A 190 -1.46 6.15 17.46
N GLU A 191 -2.69 5.76 17.17
CA GLU A 191 -3.00 4.40 16.78
C GLU A 191 -2.49 4.18 15.33
N TYR A 192 -1.73 3.11 15.14
CA TYR A 192 -1.02 2.84 13.90
C TYR A 192 -1.11 1.37 13.52
N MET A 193 -1.23 1.11 12.25
CA MET A 193 -1.16 -0.25 11.71
C MET A 193 0.25 -0.53 11.19
N HIS A 194 1.02 -1.27 11.99
CA HIS A 194 2.37 -1.68 11.65
C HIS A 194 2.34 -2.78 10.58
N PRO A 195 2.89 -2.55 9.40
CA PRO A 195 2.94 -3.55 8.34
C PRO A 195 4.25 -4.33 8.35
N ARG A 196 4.20 -5.56 7.88
CA ARG A 196 5.37 -6.40 7.57
C ARG A 196 6.32 -6.67 8.73
N VAL A 197 5.80 -6.63 9.94
CA VAL A 197 6.59 -6.79 11.17
C VAL A 197 7.15 -8.20 11.26
N VAL A 198 8.48 -8.34 11.40
CA VAL A 198 9.12 -9.62 11.66
C VAL A 198 8.73 -10.08 13.08
N ARG A 199 8.03 -11.22 13.15
CA ARG A 199 7.52 -11.77 14.41
C ARG A 199 8.47 -12.79 15.01
N ASP A 200 9.16 -13.55 14.15
CA ASP A 200 10.17 -14.51 14.58
C ASP A 200 11.09 -14.92 13.43
N VAL A 201 12.27 -15.41 13.77
CA VAL A 201 13.24 -16.01 12.86
C VAL A 201 13.29 -17.51 13.14
N VAL A 202 12.77 -18.31 12.22
CA VAL A 202 12.57 -19.78 12.36
C VAL A 202 13.90 -20.54 12.33
N THR A 203 14.88 -20.06 11.59
CA THR A 203 16.26 -20.56 11.51
C THR A 203 17.16 -19.90 12.57
N ALA A 204 18.43 -20.22 12.58
CA ALA A 204 19.40 -19.37 13.27
C ALA A 204 19.33 -17.91 12.75
N THR A 205 19.65 -16.93 13.58
CA THR A 205 19.47 -15.50 13.30
C THR A 205 20.06 -15.03 11.96
N LEU A 206 21.16 -15.61 11.54
CA LEU A 206 21.82 -15.29 10.25
C LEU A 206 21.71 -16.44 9.23
N GLY A 207 20.83 -17.40 9.48
CA GLY A 207 20.53 -18.53 8.61
C GLY A 207 21.18 -19.83 9.03
N ASP A 208 20.57 -20.94 8.61
CA ASP A 208 21.08 -22.30 8.74
C ASP A 208 21.86 -22.69 7.48
N THR A 209 22.94 -23.46 7.64
CA THR A 209 23.71 -23.94 6.49
C THR A 209 22.94 -25.00 5.72
N VAL A 210 22.68 -24.75 4.43
CA VAL A 210 22.10 -25.71 3.49
C VAL A 210 23.15 -26.14 2.47
N LYS A 211 23.33 -27.46 2.31
CA LYS A 211 24.27 -28.03 1.34
C LYS A 211 23.67 -28.05 -0.05
N VAL A 212 24.47 -27.76 -1.05
CA VAL A 212 24.13 -27.92 -2.46
C VAL A 212 24.65 -29.27 -2.94
N VAL A 213 23.76 -30.10 -3.48
CA VAL A 213 24.06 -31.42 -4.03
C VAL A 213 23.42 -31.50 -5.42
N ASN A 214 24.23 -31.82 -6.43
CA ASN A 214 23.75 -31.90 -7.81
C ASN A 214 23.01 -30.61 -8.27
N GLN A 215 23.56 -29.47 -7.97
CA GLN A 215 22.99 -28.15 -8.28
C GLN A 215 21.57 -27.94 -7.69
N ALA A 216 21.28 -28.54 -6.57
CA ALA A 216 20.01 -28.35 -5.85
C ALA A 216 20.24 -28.33 -4.34
N TYR A 217 19.31 -27.71 -3.64
CA TYR A 217 19.26 -27.73 -2.18
C TYR A 217 17.84 -27.95 -1.70
N SER A 218 17.71 -28.47 -0.49
CA SER A 218 16.44 -28.59 0.21
C SER A 218 16.65 -28.53 1.71
N TYR A 219 15.78 -27.82 2.40
CA TYR A 219 15.77 -27.70 3.85
C TYR A 219 14.34 -27.79 4.35
N SER A 220 14.09 -28.59 5.37
CA SER A 220 12.76 -28.74 5.96
C SER A 220 12.82 -28.55 7.47
N THR A 221 11.86 -27.83 8.01
CA THR A 221 11.73 -27.60 9.45
C THR A 221 10.27 -27.53 9.86
N SER A 222 10.03 -27.58 11.17
CA SER A 222 8.70 -27.36 11.76
C SER A 222 8.77 -26.28 12.81
N TYR A 223 7.74 -25.44 12.84
CA TYR A 223 7.64 -24.31 13.75
C TYR A 223 6.25 -24.24 14.38
N SER A 224 6.18 -23.78 15.63
CA SER A 224 4.91 -23.54 16.34
C SER A 224 4.56 -22.07 16.28
N VAL A 225 3.63 -21.71 15.41
CA VAL A 225 3.18 -20.32 15.22
C VAL A 225 2.40 -19.86 16.45
N SER A 226 2.71 -18.70 17.00
CA SER A 226 2.01 -18.15 18.17
C SER A 226 0.51 -18.03 17.92
N ARG A 227 -0.29 -18.32 18.95
CA ARG A 227 -1.74 -18.13 18.93
C ARG A 227 -2.16 -16.67 18.96
N GLU A 228 -1.27 -15.78 19.38
CA GLU A 228 -1.50 -14.34 19.41
C GLU A 228 -1.43 -13.69 18.03
N TRP A 229 -0.83 -14.36 17.05
CA TRP A 229 -0.71 -13.83 15.70
C TRP A 229 -1.93 -14.17 14.88
N VAL A 230 -2.35 -13.23 14.03
CA VAL A 230 -3.43 -13.43 13.08
C VAL A 230 -2.86 -14.14 11.86
N ALA A 231 -3.06 -15.44 11.77
CA ALA A 231 -2.44 -16.30 10.77
C ALA A 231 -2.70 -15.83 9.32
N ASP A 232 -3.90 -15.32 9.04
CA ASP A 232 -4.29 -14.82 7.72
C ASP A 232 -3.52 -13.55 7.32
N ASN A 233 -2.90 -12.88 8.28
CA ASN A 233 -2.05 -11.70 8.07
C ASN A 233 -0.56 -12.05 8.04
N CYS A 234 -0.20 -13.33 8.20
CA CYS A 234 1.20 -13.76 8.24
C CYS A 234 1.69 -14.24 6.89
N CYS A 235 2.98 -14.01 6.62
CA CYS A 235 3.72 -14.62 5.53
C CYS A 235 4.96 -15.35 6.06
N VAL A 236 5.30 -16.43 5.38
CA VAL A 236 6.62 -17.09 5.50
C VAL A 236 7.53 -16.46 4.46
N VAL A 237 8.68 -15.96 4.88
CA VAL A 237 9.72 -15.38 4.02
C VAL A 237 10.95 -16.24 4.11
N ALA A 238 11.57 -16.55 2.98
CA ALA A 238 12.84 -17.28 2.93
C ALA A 238 13.81 -16.56 1.99
N TYR A 239 15.07 -16.51 2.37
CA TYR A 239 16.13 -15.96 1.51
C TYR A 239 17.47 -16.68 1.71
N LEU A 240 18.27 -16.66 0.65
CA LEU A 240 19.62 -17.24 0.64
C LEU A 240 20.68 -16.15 0.70
N THR A 241 21.71 -16.41 1.49
CA THR A 241 22.98 -15.66 1.41
C THR A 241 24.14 -16.63 1.21
N PRO A 242 25.28 -16.18 0.67
CA PRO A 242 26.49 -16.99 0.72
C PRO A 242 26.94 -17.18 2.19
N LEU A 243 27.89 -18.06 2.42
CA LEU A 243 28.41 -18.35 3.78
C LEU A 243 29.01 -17.09 4.44
N GLU A 244 29.42 -16.12 3.64
CA GLU A 244 29.90 -14.80 4.04
C GLU A 244 28.76 -13.86 4.51
N LYS A 245 27.50 -14.33 4.41
CA LYS A 245 26.26 -13.67 4.89
C LYS A 245 25.77 -12.47 4.07
N SER A 246 26.45 -12.10 2.99
CA SER A 246 26.11 -10.95 2.15
C SER A 246 26.67 -11.17 0.73
N PRO A 247 25.99 -10.69 -0.33
CA PRO A 247 24.60 -10.18 -0.37
C PRO A 247 23.54 -11.27 -0.32
N VAL A 248 22.26 -10.88 -0.24
CA VAL A 248 21.14 -11.81 -0.46
C VAL A 248 21.13 -12.22 -1.93
N ILE A 249 21.19 -13.53 -2.18
CA ILE A 249 21.21 -14.11 -3.54
C ILE A 249 19.83 -14.04 -4.17
N ASN A 250 18.82 -14.52 -3.45
CA ASN A 250 17.42 -14.52 -3.88
C ASN A 250 16.52 -14.70 -2.66
N ALA A 251 15.27 -14.29 -2.79
CA ALA A 251 14.27 -14.39 -1.75
C ALA A 251 12.92 -14.85 -2.30
N GLU A 252 12.06 -15.37 -1.42
CA GLU A 252 10.68 -15.73 -1.74
C GLU A 252 9.81 -15.51 -0.51
N GLN A 253 8.51 -15.26 -0.74
CA GLN A 253 7.50 -15.23 0.31
C GLN A 253 6.21 -15.90 -0.13
N VAL A 254 5.53 -16.50 0.84
CA VAL A 254 4.19 -17.06 0.64
C VAL A 254 3.30 -16.71 1.83
N PRO A 255 1.98 -16.54 1.65
CA PRO A 255 1.06 -16.43 2.77
C PRO A 255 1.12 -17.67 3.67
N LEU A 256 1.05 -17.49 5.00
CA LEU A 256 1.05 -18.60 5.95
C LEU A 256 -0.19 -19.48 5.79
N VAL A 257 -1.35 -18.89 5.52
CA VAL A 257 -2.61 -19.59 5.24
C VAL A 257 -2.83 -19.61 3.74
N ALA A 258 -2.89 -20.80 3.17
CA ALA A 258 -3.10 -20.95 1.72
C ALA A 258 -4.42 -20.32 1.27
N GLY A 259 -4.38 -19.59 0.16
CA GLY A 259 -5.54 -18.90 -0.40
C GLY A 259 -5.82 -17.54 0.20
N THR A 260 -5.00 -17.07 1.17
CA THR A 260 -4.98 -15.68 1.63
C THR A 260 -3.86 -14.90 0.94
N GLU A 261 -3.81 -13.60 1.16
CA GLU A 261 -2.72 -12.73 0.70
C GLU A 261 -1.71 -12.42 1.82
N GLY A 262 -1.84 -13.06 2.99
CA GLY A 262 -0.96 -12.81 4.14
C GLY A 262 -1.01 -11.35 4.64
N GLY A 263 -2.12 -10.64 4.38
CA GLY A 263 -2.28 -9.23 4.69
C GLY A 263 -1.49 -8.26 3.79
N GLU A 264 -0.82 -8.74 2.74
CA GLU A 264 -0.01 -7.91 1.81
C GLU A 264 -0.84 -7.05 0.86
N GLN A 265 -2.11 -7.37 0.66
CA GLN A 265 -3.04 -6.60 -0.17
C GLN A 265 -3.16 -5.14 0.22
N TYR A 266 -2.77 -4.81 1.43
CA TYR A 266 -2.68 -3.45 1.91
C TYR A 266 -1.19 -3.09 2.04
N GLY A 267 -0.69 -2.28 1.12
CA GLY A 267 0.61 -1.65 1.27
C GLY A 267 0.72 -0.88 2.59
N PRO A 268 1.84 -0.25 2.90
CA PRO A 268 1.97 0.54 4.13
C PRO A 268 0.97 1.68 4.23
N TYR A 269 0.38 2.08 3.09
CA TYR A 269 -0.75 3.02 3.03
C TYR A 269 -2.11 2.33 2.87
N GLY A 270 -2.15 1.01 3.06
CA GLY A 270 -3.34 0.23 2.88
C GLY A 270 -3.65 -0.14 1.44
N ILE A 271 -3.25 0.66 0.46
CA ILE A 271 -3.44 0.42 -0.97
C ILE A 271 -2.28 1.06 -1.72
N THR A 272 -1.67 0.32 -2.62
CA THR A 272 -0.64 0.84 -3.52
C THR A 272 -1.24 1.33 -4.83
N ASP A 273 -0.59 2.27 -5.51
CA ASP A 273 -0.99 2.68 -6.87
C ASP A 273 -0.99 1.51 -7.85
N LYS A 274 -0.14 0.52 -7.62
CA LYS A 274 -0.08 -0.71 -8.44
C LYS A 274 -1.33 -1.59 -8.29
N GLN A 275 -1.94 -1.60 -7.10
CA GLN A 275 -3.19 -2.33 -6.88
C GLN A 275 -4.38 -1.62 -7.49
N GLY A 276 -4.27 -0.29 -7.63
CA GLY A 276 -5.34 0.55 -8.13
C GLY A 276 -6.52 0.68 -7.15
N PRO A 277 -7.49 1.50 -7.49
CA PRO A 277 -8.72 1.65 -6.74
C PRO A 277 -9.66 0.46 -6.93
N SER A 278 -10.72 0.39 -6.12
CA SER A 278 -11.82 -0.56 -6.36
C SER A 278 -12.43 -0.34 -7.74
N ASN A 279 -12.66 -1.42 -8.48
CA ASN A 279 -13.15 -1.36 -9.87
C ASN A 279 -14.63 -1.03 -9.98
N ASN A 280 -15.37 -1.17 -8.88
CA ASN A 280 -16.82 -0.93 -8.87
C ASN A 280 -17.19 -0.19 -7.58
N ILE A 281 -17.62 1.07 -7.71
CA ILE A 281 -17.88 1.97 -6.60
C ILE A 281 -19.32 2.47 -6.66
N SER A 282 -20.02 2.40 -5.52
CA SER A 282 -21.29 3.06 -5.32
C SER A 282 -21.08 4.26 -4.40
N PHE A 283 -21.23 5.46 -4.94
CA PHE A 283 -21.24 6.67 -4.16
C PHE A 283 -22.64 6.96 -3.67
N ASN A 284 -22.77 7.29 -2.39
CA ASN A 284 -24.05 7.51 -1.73
C ASN A 284 -24.40 8.99 -1.59
N SER A 285 -23.44 9.86 -1.81
CA SER A 285 -23.67 11.30 -1.88
C SER A 285 -22.83 11.94 -2.98
N MET A 286 -23.36 12.97 -3.61
CA MET A 286 -22.72 13.82 -4.60
C MET A 286 -23.10 15.25 -4.30
N LYS A 287 -22.14 16.11 -4.04
CA LYS A 287 -22.38 17.52 -3.70
C LYS A 287 -21.38 18.43 -4.41
N VAL A 288 -21.80 19.63 -4.75
CA VAL A 288 -20.89 20.69 -5.20
C VAL A 288 -20.13 21.21 -3.99
N VAL A 289 -18.81 21.14 -4.03
CA VAL A 289 -17.93 21.60 -2.93
C VAL A 289 -17.20 22.89 -3.30
N LYS A 290 -17.05 23.15 -4.60
CA LYS A 290 -16.45 24.36 -5.13
C LYS A 290 -17.18 24.76 -6.40
N SER A 291 -17.50 26.03 -6.55
CA SER A 291 -18.04 26.61 -7.77
C SER A 291 -17.21 27.86 -8.09
N GLU A 292 -16.51 27.82 -9.19
CA GLU A 292 -15.77 28.95 -9.75
C GLU A 292 -16.27 29.17 -11.17
N LYS A 293 -16.13 30.41 -11.68
CA LYS A 293 -16.57 30.75 -13.03
C LYS A 293 -15.92 29.81 -14.06
N GLY A 294 -16.76 28.98 -14.67
CA GLY A 294 -16.34 28.03 -15.68
C GLY A 294 -16.04 26.61 -15.16
N GLN A 295 -16.12 26.36 -13.85
CA GLN A 295 -15.87 25.01 -13.30
C GLN A 295 -16.67 24.74 -12.02
N LEU A 296 -17.22 23.53 -11.93
CA LEU A 296 -17.79 22.95 -10.71
C LEU A 296 -16.92 21.79 -10.23
N GLU A 297 -16.52 21.82 -8.96
CA GLU A 297 -15.91 20.64 -8.31
C GLU A 297 -16.97 19.90 -7.50
N LEU A 298 -17.17 18.66 -7.84
CA LEU A 298 -18.11 17.75 -7.19
C LEU A 298 -17.34 16.81 -6.28
N MET A 299 -17.83 16.59 -5.07
CA MET A 299 -17.36 15.57 -4.16
C MET A 299 -18.39 14.45 -4.06
N LEU A 300 -17.96 13.21 -4.40
CA LEU A 300 -18.73 12.00 -4.32
C LEU A 300 -18.20 11.15 -3.16
N THR A 301 -19.05 10.73 -2.24
CA THR A 301 -18.65 9.97 -1.06
C THR A 301 -19.35 8.62 -0.99
N SER A 302 -18.57 7.55 -0.79
CA SER A 302 -19.08 6.20 -0.59
C SER A 302 -19.29 5.91 0.90
N THR A 303 -20.29 5.09 1.21
CA THR A 303 -20.45 4.51 2.56
C THR A 303 -19.56 3.31 2.79
N LYS A 304 -19.01 2.71 1.72
CA LYS A 304 -18.10 1.58 1.82
C LYS A 304 -16.82 2.02 2.50
N THR A 305 -16.44 1.31 3.54
CA THR A 305 -15.23 1.56 4.30
C THR A 305 -14.16 0.53 3.97
N MET A 306 -12.91 0.94 4.15
CA MET A 306 -11.75 0.09 4.04
C MET A 306 -10.83 0.36 5.24
N GLN A 307 -10.33 -0.71 5.84
CA GLN A 307 -9.30 -0.57 6.88
C GLN A 307 -7.95 -0.32 6.21
N THR A 308 -7.31 0.77 6.56
CA THR A 308 -5.94 1.09 6.15
C THR A 308 -5.06 1.21 7.41
N TYR A 309 -3.76 1.30 7.23
CA TYR A 309 -2.85 1.54 8.35
C TYR A 309 -3.09 2.92 9.04
N ALA A 310 -3.58 3.90 8.30
CA ALA A 310 -3.93 5.22 8.83
C ALA A 310 -5.31 5.26 9.51
N GLY A 311 -6.05 4.14 9.50
CA GLY A 311 -7.39 4.03 10.07
C GLY A 311 -8.43 3.58 9.05
N ILE A 312 -9.70 3.76 9.39
CA ILE A 312 -10.82 3.43 8.51
C ILE A 312 -10.98 4.54 7.48
N CYS A 313 -10.86 4.20 6.20
CA CYS A 313 -11.03 5.12 5.08
C CYS A 313 -12.34 4.89 4.35
N LYS A 314 -12.79 5.93 3.64
CA LYS A 314 -13.87 5.88 2.63
C LYS A 314 -13.33 6.31 1.28
N GLN A 315 -13.99 5.80 0.24
CA GLN A 315 -13.73 6.27 -1.12
C GLN A 315 -14.43 7.61 -1.32
N VAL A 316 -13.68 8.58 -1.84
CA VAL A 316 -14.16 9.92 -2.20
C VAL A 316 -13.72 10.20 -3.63
N GLY A 317 -14.66 10.54 -4.49
CA GLY A 317 -14.37 11.01 -5.85
C GLY A 317 -14.44 12.52 -5.90
N TYR A 318 -13.47 13.14 -6.54
CA TYR A 318 -13.54 14.54 -6.96
C TYR A 318 -13.69 14.58 -8.48
N VAL A 319 -14.69 15.29 -8.97
CA VAL A 319 -14.96 15.45 -10.40
C VAL A 319 -15.04 16.93 -10.71
N CYS A 320 -14.12 17.42 -11.52
CA CYS A 320 -14.06 18.83 -11.93
C CYS A 320 -14.73 18.99 -13.29
N VAL A 321 -15.95 19.49 -13.31
CA VAL A 321 -16.75 19.68 -14.54
C VAL A 321 -16.62 21.11 -15.04
N ASN A 322 -16.26 21.25 -16.29
CA ASN A 322 -16.15 22.57 -16.98
C ASN A 322 -17.52 22.97 -17.50
N THR A 323 -18.16 23.92 -16.84
CA THR A 323 -19.49 24.44 -17.18
C THR A 323 -19.62 25.90 -16.76
N MET A 324 -20.46 26.66 -17.48
CA MET A 324 -20.84 28.01 -17.08
C MET A 324 -22.08 28.04 -16.17
N ASP A 325 -22.74 26.87 -16.05
CA ASP A 325 -23.94 26.75 -15.23
C ASP A 325 -23.56 26.42 -13.78
N ASP A 326 -24.32 26.92 -12.82
CA ASP A 326 -24.17 26.61 -11.40
C ASP A 326 -24.70 25.20 -11.04
N VAL A 327 -25.37 24.54 -11.98
CA VAL A 327 -25.98 23.20 -11.83
C VAL A 327 -25.67 22.38 -13.07
N LEU A 328 -25.31 21.13 -12.89
CA LEU A 328 -25.10 20.21 -14.01
C LEU A 328 -26.41 19.91 -14.71
N GLN A 329 -26.34 19.74 -16.01
CA GLN A 329 -27.44 19.28 -16.83
C GLN A 329 -27.36 17.76 -17.07
N ALA A 330 -28.47 17.11 -17.41
CA ALA A 330 -28.44 15.76 -17.93
C ALA A 330 -27.61 15.71 -19.23
N GLY A 331 -26.73 14.73 -19.34
CA GLY A 331 -25.83 14.64 -20.49
C GLY A 331 -24.61 13.76 -20.22
N THR A 332 -23.69 13.74 -21.17
CA THR A 332 -22.42 13.02 -21.09
C THR A 332 -21.25 13.99 -21.07
N TYR A 333 -20.36 13.84 -20.12
CA TYR A 333 -19.20 14.68 -19.86
C TYR A 333 -17.93 13.83 -20.01
N PRO A 334 -17.20 13.92 -21.13
CA PRO A 334 -15.96 13.19 -21.32
C PRO A 334 -14.84 13.76 -20.43
N ILE A 335 -13.95 12.89 -19.96
CA ILE A 335 -12.73 13.28 -19.22
C ILE A 335 -11.62 13.59 -20.23
N VAL A 336 -11.11 14.81 -20.17
CA VAL A 336 -10.08 15.35 -21.08
C VAL A 336 -8.97 16.06 -20.30
N GLU A 337 -7.80 16.23 -20.87
CA GLU A 337 -6.70 16.97 -20.27
C GLU A 337 -6.95 18.50 -20.19
N GLY A 338 -7.90 19.01 -20.96
CA GLY A 338 -8.23 20.45 -21.05
C GLY A 338 -9.37 20.87 -20.13
N GLU A 339 -9.78 22.13 -20.32
CA GLU A 339 -10.88 22.78 -19.58
C GLU A 339 -11.99 23.23 -20.57
N GLU A 340 -12.28 22.42 -21.57
CA GLU A 340 -13.35 22.70 -22.52
C GLU A 340 -14.72 22.54 -21.88
N PHE A 341 -15.65 23.47 -22.17
CA PHE A 341 -17.01 23.40 -21.62
C PHE A 341 -17.73 22.10 -22.04
N GLY A 342 -18.46 21.51 -21.10
CA GLY A 342 -19.12 20.23 -21.29
C GLY A 342 -18.21 19.02 -21.08
N THR A 343 -17.02 19.22 -20.52
CA THR A 343 -16.07 18.16 -20.23
C THR A 343 -15.71 18.10 -18.75
N ILE A 344 -15.00 17.05 -18.37
CA ILE A 344 -14.39 16.87 -17.06
C ILE A 344 -12.88 17.02 -17.22
N THR A 345 -12.27 17.87 -16.42
CA THR A 345 -10.81 18.01 -16.36
C THR A 345 -10.17 16.77 -15.76
N ALA A 346 -9.28 16.10 -16.49
CA ALA A 346 -8.48 14.99 -15.99
C ALA A 346 -7.64 15.41 -14.78
N GLY A 347 -7.23 14.44 -13.97
CA GLY A 347 -6.37 14.70 -12.82
C GLY A 347 -4.97 15.12 -13.24
N TYR A 348 -4.41 16.16 -12.63
CA TYR A 348 -3.07 16.67 -12.91
C TYR A 348 -2.29 16.92 -11.63
N ARG A 349 -0.97 16.99 -11.75
CA ARG A 349 -0.06 17.35 -10.64
C ARG A 349 0.20 18.86 -10.70
N VAL A 350 0.05 19.54 -9.56
CA VAL A 350 0.20 20.99 -9.48
C VAL A 350 1.65 21.40 -9.22
N ASP A 351 2.37 20.63 -8.39
CA ASP A 351 3.71 20.97 -7.94
C ASP A 351 4.54 19.74 -7.58
N GLU A 352 5.81 19.96 -7.24
CA GLU A 352 6.73 18.90 -6.79
C GLU A 352 6.38 18.34 -5.41
N GLU A 353 5.57 19.04 -4.62
CA GLU A 353 5.10 18.61 -3.29
C GLU A 353 3.86 17.70 -3.34
N GLU A 354 3.53 17.19 -4.54
CA GLU A 354 2.42 16.26 -4.76
C GLU A 354 1.03 16.82 -4.47
N THR A 355 0.86 18.11 -4.70
CA THR A 355 -0.48 18.71 -4.75
C THR A 355 -1.14 18.32 -6.08
N PHE A 356 -2.35 17.78 -6.01
CA PHE A 356 -3.09 17.31 -7.19
C PHE A 356 -4.33 18.16 -7.40
N GLY A 357 -4.58 18.51 -8.66
CA GLY A 357 -5.80 19.14 -9.14
C GLY A 357 -6.58 18.23 -10.10
N GLY A 358 -7.71 18.76 -10.58
CA GLY A 358 -8.58 18.03 -11.49
C GLY A 358 -9.28 16.82 -10.87
N SER A 359 -9.76 15.90 -11.69
CA SER A 359 -10.57 14.78 -11.24
C SER A 359 -9.73 13.63 -10.70
N ARG A 360 -10.11 13.14 -9.53
CA ARG A 360 -9.33 12.15 -8.79
C ARG A 360 -10.21 11.31 -7.87
N LEU A 361 -9.78 10.10 -7.59
CA LEU A 361 -10.32 9.23 -6.55
C LEU A 361 -9.37 9.24 -5.36
N VAL A 362 -9.94 9.34 -4.17
CA VAL A 362 -9.18 9.43 -2.91
C VAL A 362 -9.71 8.39 -1.94
N TYR A 363 -8.81 7.77 -1.18
CA TYR A 363 -9.18 7.10 0.07
C TYR A 363 -8.90 8.08 1.21
N ALA A 364 -9.97 8.56 1.86
CA ALA A 364 -9.90 9.55 2.91
C ALA A 364 -10.30 8.97 4.26
N LEU A 365 -9.64 9.43 5.33
CA LEU A 365 -9.96 9.02 6.70
C LEU A 365 -11.43 9.30 7.03
N SER A 366 -12.14 8.26 7.48
CA SER A 366 -13.58 8.34 7.78
C SER A 366 -13.90 9.25 8.95
N GLU A 367 -12.96 9.40 9.89
CA GLU A 367 -13.13 10.27 11.05
C GLU A 367 -13.12 11.73 10.64
N ASP A 368 -12.18 12.12 9.79
CA ASP A 368 -12.05 13.50 9.30
C ASP A 368 -13.23 13.90 8.42
N LEU A 369 -13.73 12.95 7.61
CA LEU A 369 -14.91 13.18 6.76
C LEU A 369 -16.18 13.52 7.56
N LYS A 370 -16.28 13.14 8.83
CA LYS A 370 -17.40 13.56 9.71
C LYS A 370 -17.39 15.05 10.00
N ASN A 371 -16.23 15.68 9.87
CA ASN A 371 -16.02 17.12 10.10
C ASN A 371 -15.84 17.86 8.77
N ASP A 372 -16.22 17.29 7.64
CA ASP A 372 -16.02 17.81 6.28
C ASP A 372 -14.54 18.06 5.94
N ILE A 373 -13.62 17.39 6.62
CA ILE A 373 -12.19 17.42 6.34
C ILE A 373 -11.85 16.17 5.50
N VAL A 374 -11.12 16.37 4.41
CA VAL A 374 -10.62 15.27 3.59
C VAL A 374 -9.12 15.12 3.80
N THR A 375 -8.74 14.11 4.57
CA THR A 375 -7.34 13.72 4.74
C THR A 375 -7.06 12.53 3.83
N PRO A 376 -6.39 12.72 2.70
CA PRO A 376 -6.12 11.66 1.75
C PRO A 376 -5.05 10.71 2.31
N VAL A 377 -5.36 9.43 2.29
CA VAL A 377 -4.40 8.34 2.58
C VAL A 377 -3.81 7.82 1.28
N HIS A 378 -4.62 7.79 0.24
CA HIS A 378 -4.19 7.41 -1.10
C HIS A 378 -5.01 8.13 -2.17
N MET A 379 -4.41 8.37 -3.35
CA MET A 379 -5.03 9.12 -4.42
C MET A 379 -4.67 8.55 -5.79
N TRP A 380 -5.66 8.48 -6.68
CA TRP A 380 -5.50 8.13 -8.08
C TRP A 380 -6.10 9.21 -8.95
N ARG A 381 -5.32 9.72 -9.89
CA ARG A 381 -5.78 10.70 -10.88
C ARG A 381 -6.60 9.99 -11.96
N MET A 382 -7.71 10.57 -12.37
CA MET A 382 -8.49 10.11 -13.51
C MET A 382 -7.83 10.58 -14.80
N SER A 383 -7.55 9.68 -15.74
CA SER A 383 -6.85 10.01 -16.99
C SER A 383 -7.79 10.14 -18.18
N SER A 384 -8.82 9.32 -18.23
CA SER A 384 -9.76 9.25 -19.35
C SER A 384 -11.06 8.58 -18.93
N GLY A 385 -12.09 8.70 -19.77
CA GLY A 385 -13.41 8.13 -19.53
C GLY A 385 -14.53 9.15 -19.69
N GLU A 386 -15.65 8.90 -19.04
CA GLU A 386 -16.81 9.79 -19.12
C GLU A 386 -17.71 9.66 -17.89
N MET A 387 -18.46 10.69 -17.63
CA MET A 387 -19.60 10.71 -16.70
C MET A 387 -20.88 10.95 -17.46
N THR A 388 -21.89 10.15 -17.24
CA THR A 388 -23.24 10.35 -17.79
C THR A 388 -24.20 10.61 -16.66
N ILE A 389 -25.07 11.61 -16.81
CA ILE A 389 -26.16 11.96 -15.91
C ILE A 389 -27.45 11.86 -16.69
N ASP A 390 -28.40 11.04 -16.28
CA ASP A 390 -29.71 10.94 -16.89
C ASP A 390 -30.69 12.01 -16.36
N GLU A 391 -31.87 12.12 -16.94
CA GLU A 391 -32.90 13.09 -16.54
C GLU A 391 -33.42 12.90 -15.12
N ASN A 392 -33.20 11.70 -14.52
CA ASN A 392 -33.56 11.39 -13.14
C ASN A 392 -32.43 11.65 -12.15
N GLY A 393 -31.27 12.12 -12.62
CA GLY A 393 -30.10 12.36 -11.81
C GLY A 393 -29.25 11.11 -11.54
N ASN A 394 -29.53 9.96 -12.19
CA ASN A 394 -28.63 8.81 -12.04
C ASN A 394 -27.31 9.10 -12.75
N VAL A 395 -26.23 8.93 -12.03
CA VAL A 395 -24.87 9.16 -12.51
C VAL A 395 -24.19 7.83 -12.75
N SER A 396 -23.61 7.67 -13.94
CA SER A 396 -22.64 6.63 -14.27
C SER A 396 -21.33 7.27 -14.62
N LEU A 397 -20.28 6.95 -13.89
CA LEU A 397 -18.92 7.45 -14.10
C LEU A 397 -18.01 6.27 -14.42
N ASN A 398 -17.52 6.23 -15.64
CA ASN A 398 -16.60 5.20 -16.12
C ASN A 398 -15.27 5.86 -16.47
N PHE A 399 -14.20 5.49 -15.79
CA PHE A 399 -12.91 6.14 -16.01
C PHE A 399 -11.74 5.16 -15.88
N THR A 400 -10.62 5.55 -16.43
CA THR A 400 -9.33 4.89 -16.24
C THR A 400 -8.42 5.84 -15.48
N THR A 401 -7.68 5.31 -14.52
CA THR A 401 -6.67 6.07 -13.78
C THR A 401 -5.34 6.10 -14.55
N PHE A 402 -4.42 7.00 -14.19
CA PHE A 402 -3.09 7.08 -14.81
C PHE A 402 -2.25 5.81 -14.62
N ASN A 403 -2.55 4.99 -13.62
CA ASN A 403 -1.91 3.67 -13.44
C ASN A 403 -2.59 2.55 -14.26
N GLY A 404 -3.57 2.88 -15.09
CA GLY A 404 -4.24 1.94 -16.01
C GLY A 404 -5.41 1.16 -15.41
N THR A 405 -5.84 1.45 -14.17
CA THR A 405 -6.99 0.78 -13.57
C THR A 405 -8.30 1.36 -14.12
N SER A 406 -9.14 0.50 -14.68
CA SER A 406 -10.50 0.88 -15.11
C SER A 406 -11.48 0.79 -13.94
N VAL A 407 -12.26 1.84 -13.75
CA VAL A 407 -13.21 1.99 -12.63
C VAL A 407 -14.58 2.35 -13.18
N THR A 408 -15.59 1.65 -12.69
CA THR A 408 -17.01 1.98 -12.88
C THR A 408 -17.58 2.48 -11.56
N ALA A 409 -18.21 3.64 -11.58
CA ALA A 409 -18.83 4.21 -10.39
C ALA A 409 -20.25 4.69 -10.68
N THR A 410 -21.10 4.65 -9.66
CA THR A 410 -22.49 5.15 -9.72
C THR A 410 -22.72 6.15 -8.59
N ALA A 411 -23.57 7.14 -8.83
CA ALA A 411 -24.04 8.12 -7.86
C ALA A 411 -25.45 8.58 -8.21
N VAL A 412 -26.02 9.42 -7.37
CA VAL A 412 -27.26 10.16 -7.69
C VAL A 412 -26.96 11.64 -7.52
N TYR A 413 -27.28 12.43 -8.55
CA TYR A 413 -27.19 13.87 -8.55
C TYR A 413 -28.58 14.49 -8.34
N ASP A 414 -28.69 15.39 -7.40
CA ASP A 414 -29.91 16.16 -7.17
C ASP A 414 -29.85 17.45 -8.01
N PHE A 415 -30.71 17.56 -9.02
CA PHE A 415 -30.84 18.73 -9.85
C PHE A 415 -31.49 19.91 -9.14
N SER A 416 -32.00 19.73 -7.94
CA SER A 416 -32.50 20.83 -7.13
C SER A 416 -31.37 21.85 -6.99
N PRO A 417 -31.58 23.14 -7.34
CA PRO A 417 -30.53 24.11 -7.16
C PRO A 417 -30.10 24.08 -5.70
N ALA A 418 -28.79 23.97 -5.45
CA ALA A 418 -28.26 24.15 -4.11
C ALA A 418 -28.91 25.43 -3.60
N ILE A 419 -29.63 25.36 -2.49
CA ILE A 419 -30.41 26.48 -1.97
C ILE A 419 -29.44 27.64 -1.74
N THR A 420 -29.20 28.44 -2.78
CA THR A 420 -28.38 29.65 -2.75
C THR A 420 -29.19 30.85 -2.24
N GLY A 421 -30.49 30.62 -1.96
CA GLY A 421 -31.35 31.52 -1.25
C GLY A 421 -31.74 30.89 0.08
N VAL A 422 -31.25 31.41 1.17
CA VAL A 422 -31.86 31.19 2.47
C VAL A 422 -33.21 31.89 2.47
N GLU A 423 -34.26 31.26 1.93
CA GLU A 423 -35.61 31.57 2.39
C GLU A 423 -35.66 31.18 3.86
N ASP A 424 -36.11 32.10 4.69
CA ASP A 424 -36.23 31.99 6.15
C ASP A 424 -36.68 30.57 6.57
N VAL A 425 -35.77 29.64 6.83
CA VAL A 425 -36.08 28.47 7.62
C VAL A 425 -36.34 28.97 9.03
N GLN A 426 -37.60 29.10 9.40
CA GLN A 426 -38.01 29.33 10.79
C GLN A 426 -37.56 28.16 11.65
N TRP A 427 -36.34 28.21 12.13
CA TRP A 427 -35.89 27.39 13.23
C TRP A 427 -36.63 27.87 14.49
N GLY A 428 -37.28 26.95 15.18
CA GLY A 428 -38.09 27.23 16.32
C GLY A 428 -37.38 28.18 17.30
N LYS A 429 -38.13 29.18 17.79
CA LYS A 429 -37.73 30.20 18.73
C LYS A 429 -36.98 29.63 19.92
N SER A 430 -35.64 29.65 19.93
CA SER A 430 -34.89 29.54 21.20
C SER A 430 -33.42 29.95 21.22
N SER A 431 -32.82 30.56 20.18
CA SER A 431 -31.39 30.89 20.33
C SER A 431 -30.92 32.30 19.96
N GLY A 432 -31.77 33.20 19.48
CA GLY A 432 -31.31 34.57 19.14
C GLY A 432 -30.15 34.65 18.12
N VAL A 433 -29.98 33.58 17.34
CA VAL A 433 -28.96 33.44 16.30
C VAL A 433 -29.65 33.30 14.95
N ARG A 434 -29.31 34.12 13.98
CA ARG A 434 -29.82 33.99 12.62
C ARG A 434 -28.70 34.09 11.59
N LYS A 435 -28.86 33.36 10.48
CA LYS A 435 -27.97 33.46 9.32
C LYS A 435 -28.51 34.49 8.37
N VAL A 436 -27.69 35.41 7.88
CA VAL A 436 -28.06 36.50 7.00
C VAL A 436 -27.05 36.59 5.87
N LEU A 437 -27.56 36.76 4.67
CA LEU A 437 -26.72 37.06 3.51
C LEU A 437 -26.57 38.60 3.43
N HIS A 438 -25.38 39.12 3.68
CA HIS A 438 -25.08 40.54 3.60
C HIS A 438 -23.99 40.80 2.58
N GLN A 439 -24.27 41.55 1.55
CA GLN A 439 -23.36 41.87 0.43
C GLN A 439 -22.72 40.63 -0.23
N GLY A 440 -23.50 39.53 -0.38
CA GLY A 440 -23.01 38.32 -0.98
C GLY A 440 -22.20 37.38 -0.03
N GLN A 441 -22.06 37.76 1.24
CA GLN A 441 -21.42 36.91 2.25
C GLN A 441 -22.45 36.37 3.25
N LEU A 442 -22.34 35.07 3.55
CA LEU A 442 -23.15 34.46 4.60
C LEU A 442 -22.56 34.78 5.96
N LEU A 443 -23.33 35.52 6.77
CA LEU A 443 -22.97 35.90 8.12
C LEU A 443 -23.92 35.32 9.16
N ILE A 444 -23.42 35.16 10.37
CA ILE A 444 -24.19 34.71 11.53
C ILE A 444 -24.43 35.94 12.43
N GLU A 445 -25.67 36.34 12.61
CA GLU A 445 -26.03 37.34 13.59
C GLU A 445 -26.37 36.68 14.91
N LYS A 446 -25.71 37.15 15.97
CA LYS A 446 -25.96 36.73 17.34
C LYS A 446 -25.94 37.97 18.26
N GLN A 447 -27.08 38.22 18.88
CA GLN A 447 -27.22 39.36 19.79
C GLN A 447 -26.84 40.74 19.19
N GLY A 448 -27.19 40.94 17.91
CA GLY A 448 -26.89 42.17 17.21
C GLY A 448 -25.44 42.34 16.74
N GLN A 449 -24.63 41.24 16.82
CA GLN A 449 -23.26 41.19 16.33
C GLN A 449 -23.13 40.19 15.17
N TRP A 450 -22.27 40.56 14.21
CA TRP A 450 -22.06 39.75 13.00
C TRP A 450 -20.80 38.93 13.10
N TYR A 451 -20.89 37.68 12.68
CA TYR A 451 -19.79 36.75 12.64
C TYR A 451 -19.70 36.06 11.27
N SER A 452 -18.52 35.80 10.80
CA SER A 452 -18.32 34.95 9.66
C SER A 452 -18.76 33.51 9.97
N VAL A 453 -18.97 32.69 8.95
CA VAL A 453 -19.28 31.25 9.12
C VAL A 453 -18.16 30.48 9.84
N LEU A 454 -16.96 31.04 9.88
CA LEU A 454 -15.82 30.50 10.62
C LEU A 454 -15.74 31.02 12.07
N GLY A 455 -16.75 31.80 12.54
CA GLY A 455 -16.84 32.30 13.90
C GLY A 455 -16.04 33.58 14.20
N TYR A 456 -15.44 34.25 13.20
CA TYR A 456 -14.76 35.51 13.40
C TYR A 456 -15.77 36.67 13.41
N LYS A 457 -15.65 37.57 14.38
CA LYS A 457 -16.48 38.79 14.43
C LYS A 457 -16.15 39.66 13.25
N VAL A 458 -17.20 40.09 12.51
CA VAL A 458 -17.10 41.01 11.38
C VAL A 458 -17.35 42.40 11.93
N ALA A 459 -16.42 43.32 11.68
CA ALA A 459 -16.64 44.76 12.01
C ALA A 459 -17.68 45.34 11.08
N GLU A 460 -18.53 46.22 11.59
CA GLU A 460 -19.52 47.00 10.81
C GLU A 460 -18.86 47.85 9.72
#